data_093451e11c3db5348329f1e1785ae91d
#
_entry.id   093451e11c3db5348329f1e1785ae91d
#
_cell.length_a   1.000
_cell.length_b   1.000
_cell.length_c   1.000
_cell.angle_alpha   90.00
_cell.angle_beta   90.00
_cell.angle_gamma   90.00
#
_symmetry.space_group_name_H-M   'P 1'
#
loop_
_entity.id
_entity.type
_entity.pdbx_description
1 polymer ?
#
loop_
_entity_poly.entity_id
_entity_poly.type
_entity_poly.pdbx_seq_one_letter_code
_entity_poly.pdbx_strand_id
1 'polypeptide(L)'
;GLLKATEGHIYFNGQDIYDAGFNMKELRSKVGLVFQYPEHQLFETDIFKDVCFGPKNLGLSRQEYELRAFESLRLVGLDENLYYQSPFDLSGGQKRRVAIAGVLAMKPEVLILDEPTAGLDPKGRDDILDCLKYLREETGITVILVSHSMEDVAKYVDRIMVMDDGVLKYDDTPQNVFRHYRQLEQIGLAAPQVTYIMNDLIRAGINVNPDAITIAEAKESILSHFKRNAKA
;
A
#
# COMPACT_ATOMS: atom_id res chain seq x y z
N GLY A 1 -11.31 13.29 5.58
CA GLY A 1 -12.35 13.95 6.32
C GLY A 1 -12.15 14.10 7.82
N LEU A 2 -10.92 13.80 8.37
CA LEU A 2 -10.61 14.04 9.80
C LEU A 2 -10.24 15.53 10.04
N LEU A 3 -9.47 16.09 9.10
CA LEU A 3 -9.09 17.50 9.12
C LEU A 3 -9.75 18.22 7.94
N LYS A 4 -10.10 19.49 8.13
CA LYS A 4 -10.60 20.34 7.06
C LYS A 4 -9.42 20.96 6.32
N ALA A 5 -9.47 21.01 4.97
CA ALA A 5 -8.49 21.74 4.19
C ALA A 5 -8.55 23.24 4.52
N THR A 6 -7.39 23.90 4.53
CA THR A 6 -7.30 25.34 4.77
C THR A 6 -7.88 26.09 3.58
N GLU A 7 -7.55 25.64 2.37
CA GLU A 7 -8.02 26.20 1.10
C GLU A 7 -8.15 25.11 0.04
N GLY A 8 -8.82 25.42 -1.07
CA GLY A 8 -8.99 24.51 -2.21
C GLY A 8 -10.15 23.54 -2.05
N HIS A 9 -10.25 22.62 -2.99
CA HIS A 9 -11.34 21.65 -3.13
C HIS A 9 -10.81 20.23 -3.12
N ILE A 10 -11.57 19.31 -2.53
CA ILE A 10 -11.31 17.88 -2.56
C ILE A 10 -12.53 17.20 -3.18
N TYR A 11 -12.33 16.47 -4.27
CA TYR A 11 -13.40 15.77 -4.97
C TYR A 11 -13.35 14.28 -4.70
N PHE A 12 -14.50 13.71 -4.40
CA PHE A 12 -14.70 12.27 -4.36
C PHE A 12 -15.85 11.92 -5.34
N ASN A 13 -15.54 11.05 -6.32
CA ASN A 13 -16.47 10.69 -7.40
C ASN A 13 -17.11 11.92 -8.08
N GLY A 14 -16.32 12.98 -8.30
CA GLY A 14 -16.75 14.22 -8.97
C GLY A 14 -17.52 15.21 -8.11
N GLN A 15 -17.79 14.91 -6.84
CA GLN A 15 -18.48 15.80 -5.90
C GLN A 15 -17.49 16.38 -4.88
N ASP A 16 -17.56 17.69 -4.63
CA ASP A 16 -16.74 18.32 -3.60
C ASP A 16 -17.20 17.89 -2.21
N ILE A 17 -16.28 17.40 -1.39
CA ILE A 17 -16.57 16.94 -0.03
C ILE A 17 -16.97 18.07 0.92
N TYR A 18 -16.81 19.31 0.50
CA TYR A 18 -17.19 20.51 1.28
C TYR A 18 -18.52 21.13 0.84
N ASP A 19 -19.18 20.56 -0.19
CA ASP A 19 -20.51 21.02 -0.62
C ASP A 19 -21.56 20.83 0.48
N ALA A 20 -22.51 21.76 0.51
CA ALA A 20 -23.65 21.67 1.41
C ALA A 20 -24.47 20.40 1.09
N GLY A 21 -24.59 19.51 2.09
CA GLY A 21 -25.30 18.24 1.93
C GLY A 21 -24.44 17.06 1.54
N PHE A 22 -23.12 17.23 1.37
CA PHE A 22 -22.22 16.09 1.14
C PHE A 22 -22.23 15.10 2.33
N ASN A 23 -22.37 13.81 2.04
CA ASN A 23 -22.47 12.77 3.06
C ASN A 23 -21.10 12.29 3.52
N MET A 24 -20.51 12.94 4.53
CA MET A 24 -19.23 12.55 5.11
C MET A 24 -19.22 11.13 5.73
N LYS A 25 -20.37 10.62 6.18
CA LYS A 25 -20.47 9.23 6.69
C LYS A 25 -20.30 8.24 5.55
N GLU A 26 -20.89 8.54 4.40
CA GLU A 26 -20.74 7.74 3.20
C GLU A 26 -19.27 7.75 2.70
N LEU A 27 -18.63 8.93 2.63
CA LEU A 27 -17.23 9.03 2.28
C LEU A 27 -16.34 8.13 3.16
N ARG A 28 -16.54 8.18 4.48
CA ARG A 28 -15.76 7.37 5.43
C ARG A 28 -16.03 5.88 5.33
N SER A 29 -17.17 5.47 4.79
CA SER A 29 -17.45 4.07 4.50
C SER A 29 -16.76 3.59 3.23
N LYS A 30 -16.54 4.50 2.25
CA LYS A 30 -15.96 4.19 0.95
C LYS A 30 -14.43 4.38 0.89
N VAL A 31 -13.86 5.19 1.78
CA VAL A 31 -12.43 5.44 1.88
C VAL A 31 -11.92 4.91 3.20
N GLY A 32 -11.27 3.74 3.15
CA GLY A 32 -10.62 3.12 4.30
C GLY A 32 -9.25 3.72 4.52
N LEU A 33 -8.88 3.97 5.78
CA LEU A 33 -7.57 4.47 6.17
C LEU A 33 -6.96 3.55 7.24
N VAL A 34 -5.76 3.06 6.96
CA VAL A 34 -4.93 2.30 7.88
C VAL A 34 -3.75 3.18 8.25
N PHE A 35 -3.67 3.60 9.51
CA PHE A 35 -2.61 4.47 10.00
C PHE A 35 -1.30 3.71 10.21
N GLN A 36 -0.21 4.44 10.35
CA GLN A 36 1.07 3.91 10.78
C GLN A 36 0.93 3.19 12.14
N TYR A 37 1.52 2.00 12.30
CA TYR A 37 1.33 1.12 13.47
C TYR A 37 -0.14 0.76 13.75
N PRO A 38 -0.85 0.19 12.76
CA PRO A 38 -2.29 -0.05 12.86
C PRO A 38 -2.64 -1.06 13.97
N GLU A 39 -1.69 -1.84 14.44
CA GLU A 39 -1.81 -2.73 15.58
C GLU A 39 -2.19 -2.03 16.90
N HIS A 40 -1.96 -0.74 17.01
CA HIS A 40 -2.39 0.06 18.17
C HIS A 40 -3.88 0.42 18.13
N GLN A 41 -4.56 0.14 17.03
CA GLN A 41 -5.99 0.39 16.88
C GLN A 41 -6.85 -0.79 17.35
N LEU A 42 -6.24 -1.94 17.66
CA LEU A 42 -6.93 -3.12 18.16
C LEU A 42 -7.26 -2.95 19.65
N PHE A 43 -8.53 -3.14 20.01
CA PHE A 43 -9.01 -2.83 21.37
C PHE A 43 -10.04 -3.84 21.91
N GLU A 44 -10.61 -4.71 21.06
CA GLU A 44 -11.62 -5.68 21.47
C GLU A 44 -11.00 -6.90 22.17
N THR A 45 -11.84 -7.69 22.80
CA THR A 45 -11.44 -8.88 23.56
C THR A 45 -10.94 -10.02 22.65
N ASP A 46 -11.45 -10.07 21.44
CA ASP A 46 -11.04 -11.04 20.42
C ASP A 46 -11.01 -10.39 19.03
N ILE A 47 -10.23 -11.01 18.15
CA ILE A 47 -9.96 -10.54 16.78
C ILE A 47 -11.25 -10.41 15.98
N PHE A 48 -12.13 -11.41 16.06
CA PHE A 48 -13.35 -11.41 15.26
C PHE A 48 -14.27 -10.23 15.61
N LYS A 49 -14.39 -9.92 16.91
CA LYS A 49 -15.16 -8.76 17.37
C LYS A 49 -14.54 -7.45 16.92
N ASP A 50 -13.21 -7.36 16.95
CA ASP A 50 -12.47 -6.17 16.51
C ASP A 50 -12.78 -5.87 15.03
N VAL A 51 -12.72 -6.89 14.17
CA VAL A 51 -13.03 -6.74 12.73
C VAL A 51 -14.54 -6.47 12.50
N CYS A 52 -15.43 -6.97 13.35
CA CYS A 52 -16.86 -6.66 13.28
C CYS A 52 -17.20 -5.21 13.62
N PHE A 53 -16.34 -4.48 14.33
CA PHE A 53 -16.62 -3.15 14.86
C PHE A 53 -16.97 -2.12 13.76
N GLY A 54 -16.17 -2.04 12.69
CA GLY A 54 -16.42 -1.12 11.57
C GLY A 54 -17.78 -1.35 10.91
N PRO A 55 -18.07 -2.54 10.40
CA PRO A 55 -19.34 -2.87 9.76
C PRO A 55 -20.55 -2.70 10.69
N LYS A 56 -20.41 -3.02 11.97
CA LYS A 56 -21.45 -2.78 12.98
C LYS A 56 -21.79 -1.30 13.11
N ASN A 57 -20.79 -0.42 13.11
CA ASN A 57 -20.97 1.03 13.18
C ASN A 57 -21.60 1.63 11.90
N LEU A 58 -21.49 0.92 10.77
CA LEU A 58 -22.23 1.27 9.56
C LEU A 58 -23.73 0.96 9.67
N GLY A 59 -24.15 0.23 10.71
CA GLY A 59 -25.54 -0.13 10.94
C GLY A 59 -25.99 -1.42 10.24
N LEU A 60 -25.04 -2.28 9.87
CA LEU A 60 -25.34 -3.57 9.23
C LEU A 60 -25.98 -4.55 10.22
N SER A 61 -26.77 -5.50 9.70
CA SER A 61 -27.31 -6.59 10.48
C SER A 61 -26.20 -7.48 11.04
N ARG A 62 -26.52 -8.23 12.12
CA ARG A 62 -25.56 -9.14 12.73
C ARG A 62 -24.98 -10.15 11.74
N GLN A 63 -25.84 -10.74 10.93
CA GLN A 63 -25.43 -11.73 9.93
C GLN A 63 -24.48 -11.10 8.90
N GLU A 64 -24.77 -9.89 8.43
CA GLU A 64 -23.94 -9.20 7.42
C GLU A 64 -22.59 -8.77 7.99
N TYR A 65 -22.51 -8.18 9.19
CA TYR A 65 -21.22 -7.75 9.71
C TYR A 65 -20.32 -8.93 10.13
N GLU A 66 -20.92 -10.03 10.64
CA GLU A 66 -20.17 -11.26 10.95
C GLU A 66 -19.63 -11.92 9.67
N LEU A 67 -20.43 -11.96 8.59
CA LEU A 67 -19.99 -12.48 7.29
C LEU A 67 -18.83 -11.66 6.73
N ARG A 68 -18.94 -10.32 6.70
CA ARG A 68 -17.88 -9.44 6.20
C ARG A 68 -16.60 -9.56 7.02
N ALA A 69 -16.70 -9.68 8.33
CA ALA A 69 -15.55 -9.89 9.20
C ALA A 69 -14.83 -11.21 8.86
N PHE A 70 -15.60 -12.29 8.70
CA PHE A 70 -15.06 -13.60 8.34
C PHE A 70 -14.37 -13.56 6.96
N GLU A 71 -15.03 -13.00 5.94
CA GLU A 71 -14.46 -12.84 4.59
C GLU A 71 -13.17 -12.03 4.63
N SER A 72 -13.14 -10.91 5.37
CA SER A 72 -11.98 -10.03 5.44
C SER A 72 -10.79 -10.65 6.16
N LEU A 73 -11.02 -11.39 7.25
CA LEU A 73 -9.96 -12.14 7.95
C LEU A 73 -9.34 -13.22 7.06
N ARG A 74 -10.18 -13.94 6.31
CA ARG A 74 -9.72 -14.95 5.36
C ARG A 74 -8.93 -14.30 4.21
N LEU A 75 -9.38 -13.15 3.72
CA LEU A 75 -8.76 -12.42 2.61
C LEU A 75 -7.35 -11.92 2.96
N VAL A 76 -7.12 -11.50 4.20
CA VAL A 76 -5.77 -11.13 4.67
C VAL A 76 -4.91 -12.34 5.07
N GLY A 77 -5.41 -13.56 4.91
CA GLY A 77 -4.68 -14.79 5.17
C GLY A 77 -4.40 -15.05 6.65
N LEU A 78 -5.30 -14.66 7.55
CA LEU A 78 -5.20 -15.01 8.95
C LEU A 78 -5.77 -16.42 9.18
N ASP A 79 -5.08 -17.23 10.00
CA ASP A 79 -5.54 -18.58 10.37
C ASP A 79 -6.84 -18.50 11.19
N GLU A 80 -7.85 -19.31 10.82
CA GLU A 80 -9.16 -19.33 11.47
C GLU A 80 -9.08 -19.68 12.97
N ASN A 81 -8.09 -20.47 13.38
CA ASN A 81 -7.86 -20.81 14.79
C ASN A 81 -7.53 -19.58 15.66
N LEU A 82 -7.14 -18.46 15.04
CA LEU A 82 -6.80 -17.23 15.74
C LEU A 82 -8.00 -16.30 15.94
N TYR A 83 -9.09 -16.45 15.20
CA TYR A 83 -10.20 -15.47 15.14
C TYR A 83 -10.81 -15.13 16.51
N TYR A 84 -10.85 -16.08 17.42
CA TYR A 84 -11.42 -15.90 18.75
C TYR A 84 -10.36 -15.73 19.86
N GLN A 85 -9.10 -15.54 19.46
CA GLN A 85 -8.02 -15.22 20.38
C GLN A 85 -7.92 -13.71 20.61
N SER A 86 -7.23 -13.34 21.68
CA SER A 86 -6.94 -11.95 21.98
C SER A 86 -5.99 -11.36 20.90
N PRO A 87 -6.28 -10.18 20.35
CA PRO A 87 -5.36 -9.53 19.41
C PRO A 87 -3.99 -9.22 20.03
N PHE A 88 -3.90 -9.16 21.37
CA PHE A 88 -2.63 -8.87 22.05
C PHE A 88 -1.65 -10.04 22.03
N ASP A 89 -2.14 -11.27 21.80
CA ASP A 89 -1.30 -12.48 21.72
C ASP A 89 -0.69 -12.71 20.32
N LEU A 90 -1.05 -11.88 19.34
CA LEU A 90 -0.58 -11.98 17.97
C LEU A 90 0.82 -11.39 17.77
N SER A 91 1.55 -11.90 16.76
CA SER A 91 2.74 -11.23 16.25
C SER A 91 2.40 -9.86 15.61
N GLY A 92 3.38 -8.97 15.47
CA GLY A 92 3.17 -7.66 14.85
C GLY A 92 2.58 -7.73 13.44
N GLY A 93 3.06 -8.67 12.60
CA GLY A 93 2.52 -8.89 11.26
C GLY A 93 1.07 -9.41 11.28
N GLN A 94 0.72 -10.29 12.21
CA GLN A 94 -0.66 -10.77 12.38
C GLN A 94 -1.58 -9.65 12.86
N LYS A 95 -1.17 -8.86 13.85
CA LYS A 95 -1.93 -7.67 14.32
C LYS A 95 -2.23 -6.72 13.16
N ARG A 96 -1.22 -6.48 12.32
CA ARG A 96 -1.36 -5.61 11.14
C ARG A 96 -2.36 -6.14 10.13
N ARG A 97 -2.35 -7.44 9.86
CA ARG A 97 -3.36 -8.10 9.01
C ARG A 97 -4.77 -7.95 9.59
N VAL A 98 -4.93 -8.10 10.90
CA VAL A 98 -6.23 -7.90 11.59
C VAL A 98 -6.71 -6.45 11.43
N ALA A 99 -5.84 -5.47 11.63
CA ALA A 99 -6.21 -4.06 11.48
C ALA A 99 -6.61 -3.72 10.03
N ILE A 100 -5.90 -4.28 9.04
CA ILE A 100 -6.28 -4.17 7.62
C ILE A 100 -7.65 -4.83 7.37
N ALA A 101 -7.88 -6.04 7.93
CA ALA A 101 -9.17 -6.73 7.81
C ALA A 101 -10.33 -5.92 8.40
N GLY A 102 -10.12 -5.24 9.54
CA GLY A 102 -11.12 -4.36 10.16
C GLY A 102 -11.57 -3.22 9.25
N VAL A 103 -10.65 -2.65 8.47
CA VAL A 103 -10.98 -1.63 7.47
C VAL A 103 -11.65 -2.25 6.24
N LEU A 104 -11.14 -3.39 5.75
CA LEU A 104 -11.70 -4.10 4.58
C LEU A 104 -13.14 -4.60 4.81
N ALA A 105 -13.48 -4.98 6.04
CA ALA A 105 -14.83 -5.44 6.40
C ALA A 105 -15.91 -4.37 6.14
N MET A 106 -15.53 -3.10 6.06
CA MET A 106 -16.43 -2.01 5.64
C MET A 106 -16.68 -2.01 4.13
N LYS A 107 -15.95 -2.80 3.32
CA LYS A 107 -15.97 -2.88 1.84
C LYS A 107 -15.71 -1.50 1.21
N PRO A 108 -14.57 -0.84 1.51
CA PRO A 108 -14.25 0.45 0.93
C PRO A 108 -13.94 0.35 -0.57
N GLU A 109 -14.12 1.45 -1.31
CA GLU A 109 -13.71 1.59 -2.73
C GLU A 109 -12.21 1.94 -2.84
N VAL A 110 -11.69 2.64 -1.83
CA VAL A 110 -10.28 3.07 -1.74
C VAL A 110 -9.72 2.68 -0.39
N LEU A 111 -8.54 2.07 -0.39
CA LEU A 111 -7.77 1.73 0.81
C LEU A 111 -6.49 2.55 0.83
N ILE A 112 -6.34 3.42 1.82
CA ILE A 112 -5.14 4.22 2.04
C ILE A 112 -4.36 3.59 3.19
N LEU A 113 -3.07 3.31 2.98
CA LEU A 113 -2.19 2.75 4.01
C LEU A 113 -0.98 3.67 4.19
N ASP A 114 -0.80 4.10 5.42
CA ASP A 114 0.33 4.95 5.82
C ASP A 114 1.42 4.08 6.46
N GLU A 115 2.56 3.91 5.75
CA GLU A 115 3.72 3.12 6.18
C GLU A 115 3.35 1.72 6.71
N PRO A 116 2.58 0.89 5.96
CA PRO A 116 2.03 -0.36 6.48
C PRO A 116 3.10 -1.42 6.79
N THR A 117 4.34 -1.21 6.36
CA THR A 117 5.47 -2.13 6.58
C THR A 117 6.46 -1.65 7.64
N ALA A 118 6.23 -0.47 8.25
CA ALA A 118 7.12 0.10 9.24
C ALA A 118 7.32 -0.85 10.44
N GLY A 119 8.57 -1.09 10.84
CA GLY A 119 8.92 -1.91 12.00
C GLY A 119 8.76 -3.43 11.81
N LEU A 120 8.42 -3.90 10.61
CA LEU A 120 8.42 -5.33 10.30
C LEU A 120 9.80 -5.80 9.84
N ASP A 121 10.08 -7.07 10.08
CA ASP A 121 11.21 -7.77 9.48
C ASP A 121 11.01 -7.93 7.95
N PRO A 122 12.05 -8.24 7.17
CA PRO A 122 11.93 -8.34 5.71
C PRO A 122 10.84 -9.29 5.23
N LYS A 123 10.67 -10.42 5.90
CA LYS A 123 9.63 -11.40 5.55
C LYS A 123 8.22 -10.86 5.83
N GLY A 124 8.00 -10.30 7.02
CA GLY A 124 6.71 -9.72 7.39
C GLY A 124 6.31 -8.56 6.48
N ARG A 125 7.30 -7.79 6.01
CA ARG A 125 7.12 -6.72 5.03
C ARG A 125 6.63 -7.27 3.68
N ASP A 126 7.35 -8.25 3.11
CA ASP A 126 6.94 -8.90 1.85
C ASP A 126 5.55 -9.53 2.00
N ASP A 127 5.28 -10.23 3.09
CA ASP A 127 3.98 -10.86 3.38
C ASP A 127 2.82 -9.85 3.39
N ILE A 128 3.01 -8.63 3.91
CA ILE A 128 1.98 -7.58 3.90
C ILE A 128 1.79 -7.00 2.51
N LEU A 129 2.87 -6.72 1.79
CA LEU A 129 2.79 -6.14 0.45
C LEU A 129 2.20 -7.13 -0.57
N ASP A 130 2.57 -8.40 -0.50
CA ASP A 130 1.96 -9.47 -1.30
C ASP A 130 0.46 -9.65 -0.97
N CYS A 131 0.09 -9.52 0.31
CA CYS A 131 -1.32 -9.49 0.73
C CYS A 131 -2.07 -8.32 0.09
N LEU A 132 -1.52 -7.10 0.11
CA LEU A 132 -2.14 -5.92 -0.50
C LEU A 132 -2.27 -6.06 -2.03
N LYS A 133 -1.28 -6.63 -2.69
CA LYS A 133 -1.33 -6.95 -4.12
C LYS A 133 -2.46 -7.94 -4.42
N TYR A 134 -2.53 -9.03 -3.67
CA TYR A 134 -3.60 -10.03 -3.78
C TYR A 134 -4.99 -9.41 -3.57
N LEU A 135 -5.14 -8.57 -2.53
CA LEU A 135 -6.38 -7.86 -2.25
C LEU A 135 -6.85 -7.01 -3.43
N ARG A 136 -5.92 -6.26 -4.04
CA ARG A 136 -6.22 -5.43 -5.20
C ARG A 136 -6.67 -6.28 -6.40
N GLU A 137 -5.98 -7.39 -6.66
CA GLU A 137 -6.28 -8.30 -7.77
C GLU A 137 -7.65 -8.98 -7.59
N GLU A 138 -7.99 -9.42 -6.38
CA GLU A 138 -9.24 -10.13 -6.09
C GLU A 138 -10.46 -9.20 -5.97
N THR A 139 -10.28 -7.99 -5.45
CA THR A 139 -11.42 -7.12 -5.11
C THR A 139 -11.55 -5.92 -6.05
N GLY A 140 -10.54 -5.60 -6.84
CA GLY A 140 -10.51 -4.40 -7.69
C GLY A 140 -10.42 -3.08 -6.90
N ILE A 141 -10.13 -3.12 -5.61
CA ILE A 141 -10.02 -1.94 -4.76
C ILE A 141 -8.85 -1.05 -5.20
N THR A 142 -9.04 0.26 -5.13
CA THR A 142 -7.93 1.20 -5.32
C THR A 142 -7.07 1.24 -4.06
N VAL A 143 -5.78 0.92 -4.16
CA VAL A 143 -4.84 0.97 -3.04
C VAL A 143 -3.93 2.18 -3.20
N ILE A 144 -3.88 3.03 -2.17
CA ILE A 144 -2.92 4.14 -2.05
C ILE A 144 -1.95 3.80 -0.94
N LEU A 145 -0.69 3.61 -1.30
CA LEU A 145 0.39 3.27 -0.39
C LEU A 145 1.27 4.51 -0.15
N VAL A 146 1.32 4.98 1.09
CA VAL A 146 2.31 5.97 1.51
C VAL A 146 3.52 5.21 2.03
N SER A 147 4.69 5.41 1.43
CA SER A 147 5.92 4.71 1.82
C SER A 147 7.16 5.53 1.46
N HIS A 148 8.21 5.35 2.25
CA HIS A 148 9.56 5.85 1.97
C HIS A 148 10.49 4.75 1.44
N SER A 149 10.00 3.52 1.27
CA SER A 149 10.77 2.40 0.70
C SER A 149 10.65 2.40 -0.82
N MET A 150 11.69 2.85 -1.49
CA MET A 150 11.71 2.94 -2.95
C MET A 150 11.69 1.56 -3.63
N GLU A 151 12.26 0.54 -2.98
CA GLU A 151 12.22 -0.85 -3.44
C GLU A 151 10.79 -1.41 -3.45
N ASP A 152 10.00 -1.12 -2.40
CA ASP A 152 8.59 -1.55 -2.33
C ASP A 152 7.76 -0.84 -3.39
N VAL A 153 7.94 0.48 -3.49
CA VAL A 153 7.25 1.29 -4.48
C VAL A 153 7.57 0.81 -5.89
N ALA A 154 8.85 0.52 -6.21
CA ALA A 154 9.24 0.00 -7.52
C ALA A 154 8.60 -1.36 -7.86
N LYS A 155 8.36 -2.20 -6.84
CA LYS A 155 7.89 -3.59 -7.02
C LYS A 155 6.36 -3.70 -7.05
N TYR A 156 5.64 -2.85 -6.31
CA TYR A 156 4.23 -3.09 -6.00
C TYR A 156 3.24 -2.07 -6.54
N VAL A 157 3.70 -0.90 -7.03
CA VAL A 157 2.77 0.14 -7.50
C VAL A 157 2.87 0.37 -9.02
N ASP A 158 1.77 0.85 -9.61
CA ASP A 158 1.70 1.18 -11.05
C ASP A 158 1.92 2.67 -11.31
N ARG A 159 1.75 3.51 -10.30
CA ARG A 159 1.83 4.96 -10.39
C ARG A 159 2.42 5.53 -9.11
N ILE A 160 3.29 6.53 -9.25
CA ILE A 160 3.92 7.23 -8.15
C ILE A 160 3.54 8.70 -8.19
N MET A 161 3.10 9.22 -7.06
CA MET A 161 2.97 10.64 -6.81
C MET A 161 4.04 11.07 -5.80
N VAL A 162 4.95 11.95 -6.21
CA VAL A 162 6.01 12.48 -5.34
C VAL A 162 5.61 13.86 -4.84
N MET A 163 5.52 13.98 -3.52
CA MET A 163 5.22 15.23 -2.83
C MET A 163 6.49 15.81 -2.21
N ASP A 164 6.69 17.13 -2.35
CA ASP A 164 7.77 17.88 -1.74
C ASP A 164 7.27 19.26 -1.35
N ASP A 165 7.41 19.63 -0.08
CA ASP A 165 6.90 20.89 0.50
C ASP A 165 5.42 21.18 0.15
N GLY A 166 4.58 20.15 0.17
CA GLY A 166 3.15 20.27 -0.14
C GLY A 166 2.83 20.42 -1.64
N VAL A 167 3.83 20.32 -2.52
CA VAL A 167 3.67 20.43 -3.97
C VAL A 167 3.88 19.08 -4.63
N LEU A 168 3.00 18.71 -5.55
CA LEU A 168 3.15 17.53 -6.40
C LEU A 168 4.26 17.76 -7.43
N LYS A 169 5.40 17.08 -7.27
CA LYS A 169 6.57 17.19 -8.15
C LYS A 169 6.52 16.24 -9.34
N TYR A 170 6.11 15.01 -9.09
CA TYR A 170 5.98 13.96 -10.11
C TYR A 170 4.68 13.20 -9.93
N ASP A 171 4.11 12.76 -11.04
CA ASP A 171 2.92 11.94 -11.11
C ASP A 171 3.02 11.09 -12.38
N ASP A 172 3.62 9.90 -12.28
CA ASP A 172 3.92 9.04 -13.43
C ASP A 172 4.14 7.58 -13.00
N THR A 173 4.46 6.72 -13.97
CA THR A 173 4.89 5.35 -13.73
C THR A 173 6.19 5.29 -12.93
N PRO A 174 6.46 4.21 -12.18
CA PRO A 174 7.70 4.05 -11.43
C PRO A 174 8.94 4.23 -12.28
N GLN A 175 8.97 3.65 -13.49
CA GLN A 175 10.10 3.76 -14.41
C GLN A 175 10.39 5.23 -14.77
N ASN A 176 9.35 6.00 -15.10
CA ASN A 176 9.51 7.40 -15.46
C ASN A 176 9.96 8.26 -14.28
N VAL A 177 9.38 8.04 -13.09
CA VAL A 177 9.78 8.77 -11.88
C VAL A 177 11.24 8.48 -11.52
N PHE A 178 11.66 7.20 -11.52
CA PHE A 178 13.04 6.85 -11.14
C PHE A 178 14.10 7.20 -12.18
N ARG A 179 13.75 7.53 -13.42
CA ARG A 179 14.67 8.19 -14.35
C ARG A 179 15.18 9.53 -13.82
N HIS A 180 14.40 10.19 -12.98
CA HIS A 180 14.74 11.46 -12.33
C HIS A 180 15.47 11.28 -10.98
N TYR A 181 16.16 10.16 -10.76
CA TYR A 181 16.76 9.80 -9.47
C TYR A 181 17.65 10.91 -8.87
N ARG A 182 18.39 11.67 -9.69
CA ARG A 182 19.22 12.79 -9.20
C ARG A 182 18.41 13.96 -8.68
N GLN A 183 17.24 14.24 -9.28
CA GLN A 183 16.32 15.27 -8.82
C GLN A 183 15.59 14.80 -7.54
N LEU A 184 15.27 13.49 -7.44
CA LEU A 184 14.74 12.90 -6.23
C LEU A 184 15.71 13.02 -5.06
N GLU A 185 17.02 12.79 -5.28
CA GLU A 185 18.07 13.00 -4.27
C GLU A 185 18.11 14.44 -3.74
N GLN A 186 17.89 15.44 -4.59
CA GLN A 186 17.88 16.85 -4.19
C GLN A 186 16.74 17.19 -3.20
N ILE A 187 15.65 16.43 -3.22
CA ILE A 187 14.52 16.56 -2.30
C ILE A 187 14.55 15.50 -1.18
N GLY A 188 15.70 14.82 -0.99
CA GLY A 188 15.91 13.85 0.08
C GLY A 188 15.30 12.46 -0.16
N LEU A 189 14.87 12.15 -1.40
CA LEU A 189 14.38 10.83 -1.77
C LEU A 189 15.45 10.06 -2.55
N ALA A 190 15.62 8.77 -2.23
CA ALA A 190 16.46 7.88 -3.02
C ALA A 190 15.66 7.27 -4.19
N ALA A 191 16.36 6.65 -5.14
CA ALA A 191 15.78 5.68 -6.05
C ALA A 191 16.10 4.25 -5.57
N PRO A 192 15.48 3.20 -6.14
CA PRO A 192 15.89 1.82 -5.89
C PRO A 192 17.37 1.61 -6.19
N GLN A 193 18.07 0.80 -5.40
CA GLN A 193 19.50 0.50 -5.58
C GLN A 193 19.80 0.01 -7.01
N VAL A 194 18.88 -0.73 -7.59
CA VAL A 194 18.95 -1.19 -8.98
C VAL A 194 19.12 -0.05 -9.96
N THR A 195 18.44 1.08 -9.79
CA THR A 195 18.54 2.25 -10.68
C THR A 195 19.97 2.77 -10.74
N TYR A 196 20.67 2.87 -9.62
CA TYR A 196 22.06 3.29 -9.56
C TYR A 196 23.00 2.30 -10.26
N ILE A 197 22.86 1.01 -9.95
CA ILE A 197 23.68 -0.07 -10.54
C ILE A 197 23.54 -0.07 -12.07
N MET A 198 22.30 0.00 -12.58
CA MET A 198 22.06 -0.02 -14.03
C MET A 198 22.68 1.20 -14.73
N ASN A 199 22.56 2.38 -14.12
CA ASN A 199 23.20 3.59 -14.65
C ASN A 199 24.74 3.51 -14.64
N ASP A 200 25.35 2.92 -13.62
CA ASP A 200 26.80 2.74 -13.55
C ASP A 200 27.29 1.72 -14.58
N LEU A 201 26.57 0.65 -14.82
CA LEU A 201 26.86 -0.32 -15.89
C LEU A 201 26.81 0.35 -17.28
N ILE A 202 25.81 1.19 -17.53
CA ILE A 202 25.69 1.95 -18.78
C ILE A 202 26.91 2.90 -18.96
N ARG A 203 27.31 3.61 -17.89
CA ARG A 203 28.52 4.47 -17.92
C ARG A 203 29.79 3.69 -18.19
N ALA A 204 29.86 2.44 -17.74
CA ALA A 204 30.95 1.51 -18.03
C ALA A 204 30.90 0.92 -19.46
N GLY A 205 29.96 1.33 -20.30
CA GLY A 205 29.80 0.85 -21.68
C GLY A 205 29.06 -0.48 -21.82
N ILE A 206 28.41 -0.96 -20.77
CA ILE A 206 27.62 -2.19 -20.78
C ILE A 206 26.20 -1.86 -21.24
N ASN A 207 25.75 -2.50 -22.32
CA ASN A 207 24.42 -2.27 -22.86
C ASN A 207 23.37 -3.05 -22.09
N VAL A 208 22.76 -2.39 -21.09
CA VAL A 208 21.68 -2.90 -20.24
C VAL A 208 20.47 -1.96 -20.29
N ASN A 209 19.31 -2.45 -19.85
CA ASN A 209 18.08 -1.65 -19.83
C ASN A 209 18.14 -0.56 -18.75
N PRO A 210 18.12 0.75 -19.11
CA PRO A 210 18.14 1.84 -18.14
C PRO A 210 16.87 1.93 -17.25
N ASP A 211 15.77 1.32 -17.70
CA ASP A 211 14.46 1.38 -17.04
C ASP A 211 14.21 0.21 -16.09
N ALA A 212 15.20 -0.65 -15.89
CA ALA A 212 15.11 -1.71 -14.88
C ALA A 212 15.21 -1.08 -13.48
N ILE A 213 14.15 -1.22 -12.71
CA ILE A 213 14.00 -0.67 -11.35
C ILE A 213 13.87 -1.76 -10.28
N THR A 214 13.71 -3.02 -10.70
CA THR A 214 13.65 -4.18 -9.80
C THR A 214 14.83 -5.12 -10.03
N ILE A 215 15.18 -5.90 -8.99
CA ILE A 215 16.27 -6.91 -9.08
C ILE A 215 16.00 -7.93 -10.19
N ALA A 216 14.74 -8.31 -10.39
CA ALA A 216 14.37 -9.26 -11.44
C ALA A 216 14.65 -8.71 -12.83
N GLU A 217 14.23 -7.47 -13.12
CA GLU A 217 14.46 -6.77 -14.39
C GLU A 217 15.97 -6.55 -14.66
N ALA A 218 16.71 -6.12 -13.64
CA ALA A 218 18.17 -5.93 -13.75
C ALA A 218 18.87 -7.24 -14.08
N LYS A 219 18.55 -8.33 -13.36
CA LYS A 219 19.09 -9.67 -13.61
C LYS A 219 18.85 -10.11 -15.05
N GLU A 220 17.61 -9.98 -15.51
CA GLU A 220 17.26 -10.35 -16.89
C GLU A 220 18.04 -9.54 -17.92
N SER A 221 18.12 -8.22 -17.75
CA SER A 221 18.84 -7.30 -18.63
C SER A 221 20.34 -7.62 -18.69
N ILE A 222 20.99 -7.80 -17.53
CA ILE A 222 22.41 -8.12 -17.43
C ILE A 222 22.70 -9.47 -18.07
N LEU A 223 21.96 -10.53 -17.76
CA LEU A 223 22.14 -11.86 -18.35
C LEU A 223 21.94 -11.85 -19.87
N SER A 224 21.00 -11.05 -20.38
CA SER A 224 20.76 -10.90 -21.82
C SER A 224 21.94 -10.25 -22.53
N HIS A 225 22.59 -9.26 -21.92
CA HIS A 225 23.81 -8.67 -22.45
C HIS A 225 24.95 -9.70 -22.61
N PHE A 226 25.24 -10.46 -21.55
CA PHE A 226 26.33 -11.46 -21.58
C PHE A 226 26.05 -12.63 -22.52
N LYS A 227 24.79 -13.10 -22.61
CA LYS A 227 24.40 -14.15 -23.56
C LYS A 227 24.56 -13.73 -25.03
N ARG A 228 24.33 -12.45 -25.36
CA ARG A 228 24.54 -11.90 -26.71
C ARG A 228 26.04 -11.88 -27.06
N ASN A 229 26.88 -11.42 -26.13
CA ASN A 229 28.32 -11.31 -26.34
C ASN A 229 29.04 -12.68 -26.34
N ALA A 230 28.47 -13.72 -25.71
CA ALA A 230 29.02 -15.09 -25.74
C ALA A 230 28.71 -15.81 -27.07
N LYS A 231 27.83 -15.27 -27.92
CA LYS A 231 27.47 -15.83 -29.23
C LYS A 231 28.08 -15.08 -30.41
N ALA A 232 28.75 -13.96 -30.14
CA ALA A 232 29.50 -13.15 -31.11
C ALA A 232 31.00 -13.50 -31.05
#